data_9d747d811b53ca076a054312061ae3ef
#
_entry.id   9d747d811b53ca076a054312061ae3ef
#
_cell.length_a   1.000
_cell.length_b   1.000
_cell.length_c   1.000
_cell.angle_alpha   90.00
_cell.angle_beta   90.00
_cell.angle_gamma   90.00
#
_symmetry.space_group_name_H-M   'P 1'
#
loop_
_entity.id
_entity.type
_entity.pdbx_description
1 polymer ?
#
loop_
_entity_poly.entity_id
_entity_poly.type
_entity_poly.pdbx_seq_one_letter_code
_entity_poly.pdbx_strand_id
1 'polypeptide(L)'
;ISSTLLDIDLEANDPILVSMVSNNTFSHLAKTGDVLTISMTYDEDVNIPTVTVDGNDGNETDSGSEQFEISYTMAGTEPEGQINSLEATISDYLGNDGAYGGGSTGGGATNVYYDRTLPILNQVTIISNNENTQWAKVGDIVAINSNASEVILTKSSTIQGQLGIITDISTTEFNAEYQFLDTDFEGLVSFSIAFSDSAGNYGIEVSNTTNSSWVVFDRTAPADFNTGSVISTGGNQVTDIWNSTNTGVNISVPIVNNDTTIINGKIQGWAKIGMNAWEKVGGLFTIIDGDIGADKLLTLTDTQVESITGFSEGDTITFKTVMIDRPGNEKEGAQSINRLVIDETIPSITYVSYRSDFSDTTLATVGNEVTVTLKIDETAQEPFVTISGQNTEISSIGNNKWTASYIMQDGDADGVIPFNIGDFLDISGNPSNGTTSTTDESFVIFDNTKPELDIVRIASNNPDSTWAKVGDIISIHFVANELLISQTSSIVGQSMSISELESEKYLAQYGMLETDTEGSLNFEILVTDSVGLESNPITETSNSSNVTFDKTPPVLDQVNIRSNNENNTSI
;
A
#
# COMPACT_ATOMS: atom_id res chain seq x y z
N ILE A 1 107.68 -62.73 -37.18
CA ILE A 1 106.30 -63.28 -37.24
C ILE A 1 105.48 -62.47 -36.26
N SER A 2 104.78 -61.52 -36.82
CA SER A 2 103.80 -60.78 -36.09
C SER A 2 102.56 -61.69 -35.91
N SER A 3 102.22 -62.03 -34.71
CA SER A 3 100.92 -62.65 -34.40
C SER A 3 99.85 -61.57 -34.39
N THR A 4 99.16 -61.40 -35.49
CA THR A 4 97.89 -60.77 -35.46
C THR A 4 96.95 -61.65 -34.71
N LEU A 5 96.58 -61.27 -33.51
CA LEU A 5 95.45 -61.84 -32.88
C LEU A 5 94.23 -61.65 -33.79
N LEU A 6 93.66 -62.78 -34.13
CA LEU A 6 92.37 -62.75 -34.83
C LEU A 6 91.38 -62.46 -33.72
N ASP A 7 90.85 -61.25 -33.75
CA ASP A 7 89.70 -60.89 -32.92
C ASP A 7 88.50 -61.65 -33.51
N ILE A 8 87.91 -62.51 -32.68
CA ILE A 8 86.69 -63.24 -33.05
C ILE A 8 85.57 -62.49 -32.42
N ASP A 9 84.83 -61.80 -33.26
CA ASP A 9 83.58 -61.20 -32.90
C ASP A 9 82.51 -62.31 -32.96
N LEU A 10 81.70 -62.42 -31.89
CA LEU A 10 80.75 -63.56 -31.71
C LEU A 10 79.32 -63.08 -31.46
N GLU A 11 79.10 -61.81 -31.30
CA GLU A 11 77.77 -61.21 -31.00
C GLU A 11 77.61 -59.87 -31.64
N ALA A 12 76.42 -59.54 -32.19
CA ALA A 12 76.04 -58.17 -32.54
C ALA A 12 75.66 -57.41 -31.26
N ASN A 13 76.24 -56.22 -31.09
CA ASN A 13 76.04 -55.41 -29.92
C ASN A 13 74.65 -54.76 -29.89
N ASP A 14 74.11 -54.64 -28.68
CA ASP A 14 72.90 -53.78 -28.49
C ASP A 14 73.20 -52.31 -28.86
N PRO A 15 72.19 -51.54 -29.30
CA PRO A 15 72.36 -50.12 -29.58
C PRO A 15 72.82 -49.37 -28.35
N ILE A 16 73.81 -48.52 -28.45
CA ILE A 16 74.37 -47.69 -27.39
C ILE A 16 73.45 -46.47 -27.08
N LEU A 17 72.62 -46.09 -28.09
CA LEU A 17 71.64 -45.03 -27.93
C LEU A 17 70.39 -45.40 -28.69
N VAL A 18 69.24 -45.32 -27.97
CA VAL A 18 67.93 -45.43 -28.59
C VAL A 18 67.10 -44.23 -28.14
N SER A 19 66.53 -43.49 -29.09
CA SER A 19 65.59 -42.46 -28.85
C SER A 19 64.36 -42.62 -29.71
N MET A 20 63.20 -42.21 -29.19
CA MET A 20 61.92 -42.24 -29.88
C MET A 20 61.20 -40.93 -29.68
N VAL A 21 60.75 -40.34 -30.77
CA VAL A 21 59.95 -39.10 -30.77
C VAL A 21 58.79 -39.24 -31.74
N SER A 22 57.70 -38.55 -31.45
CA SER A 22 56.54 -38.45 -32.31
C SER A 22 56.59 -37.13 -33.12
N ASN A 23 56.05 -37.15 -34.31
CA ASN A 23 55.77 -35.92 -35.09
C ASN A 23 54.57 -35.13 -34.58
N ASN A 24 53.95 -35.56 -33.48
CA ASN A 24 52.94 -34.84 -32.77
C ASN A 24 53.44 -33.45 -32.29
N THR A 25 52.55 -32.49 -32.08
CA THR A 25 52.87 -31.17 -31.49
C THR A 25 53.72 -31.29 -30.22
N PHE A 26 53.43 -32.30 -29.40
CA PHE A 26 54.24 -32.70 -28.26
C PHE A 26 54.94 -34.01 -28.59
N SER A 27 56.22 -33.98 -28.84
CA SER A 27 57.01 -35.13 -29.32
C SER A 27 57.00 -36.37 -28.39
N HIS A 28 56.56 -36.24 -27.16
CA HIS A 28 56.35 -37.32 -26.20
C HIS A 28 54.92 -37.88 -26.21
N LEU A 29 54.02 -37.37 -27.04
CA LEU A 29 52.66 -37.87 -27.25
C LEU A 29 52.51 -38.37 -28.70
N ALA A 30 51.62 -39.32 -28.89
CA ALA A 30 51.25 -39.80 -30.23
C ALA A 30 49.76 -40.15 -30.25
N LYS A 31 49.11 -39.90 -31.38
CA LYS A 31 47.76 -40.39 -31.69
C LYS A 31 47.76 -41.19 -32.99
N THR A 32 46.62 -41.79 -33.30
CA THR A 32 46.46 -42.51 -34.56
C THR A 32 46.83 -41.64 -35.76
N GLY A 33 47.70 -42.13 -36.61
CA GLY A 33 48.24 -41.44 -37.82
C GLY A 33 49.51 -40.62 -37.57
N ASP A 34 49.95 -40.45 -36.33
CA ASP A 34 51.25 -39.85 -36.04
C ASP A 34 52.39 -40.79 -36.40
N VAL A 35 53.52 -40.21 -36.73
CA VAL A 35 54.71 -40.96 -37.09
C VAL A 35 55.73 -40.88 -35.98
N LEU A 36 56.14 -42.06 -35.50
CA LEU A 36 57.22 -42.17 -34.53
C LEU A 36 58.55 -42.26 -35.38
N THR A 37 59.52 -41.48 -34.94
CA THR A 37 60.91 -41.62 -35.44
C THR A 37 61.74 -42.25 -34.32
N ILE A 38 62.25 -43.43 -34.54
CA ILE A 38 63.14 -44.17 -33.65
C ILE A 38 64.54 -44.03 -34.19
N SER A 39 65.46 -43.47 -33.45
CA SER A 39 66.87 -43.36 -33.82
C SER A 39 67.68 -44.33 -32.97
N MET A 40 68.46 -45.19 -33.65
CA MET A 40 69.36 -46.16 -33.04
C MET A 40 70.77 -45.86 -33.44
N THR A 41 71.68 -45.91 -32.46
CA THR A 41 73.15 -45.74 -32.72
C THR A 41 73.85 -46.92 -32.12
N TYR A 42 74.76 -47.49 -32.86
CA TYR A 42 75.60 -48.64 -32.55
C TYR A 42 77.05 -48.20 -32.43
N ASP A 43 77.88 -48.96 -31.74
CA ASP A 43 79.34 -48.76 -31.64
C ASP A 43 80.15 -49.64 -32.61
N GLU A 44 79.47 -50.40 -33.46
CA GLU A 44 79.95 -51.21 -34.51
C GLU A 44 79.10 -51.09 -35.78
N ASP A 45 79.66 -51.57 -36.92
CA ASP A 45 78.91 -51.66 -38.16
C ASP A 45 77.93 -52.83 -38.14
N VAL A 46 76.62 -52.54 -38.24
CA VAL A 46 75.55 -53.53 -38.31
C VAL A 46 74.72 -53.39 -39.57
N ASN A 47 74.10 -54.48 -40.02
CA ASN A 47 73.10 -54.44 -41.06
C ASN A 47 71.87 -53.64 -40.59
N ILE A 48 71.04 -53.20 -41.52
CA ILE A 48 69.81 -52.49 -41.25
C ILE A 48 68.95 -53.32 -40.23
N PRO A 49 68.70 -52.85 -39.03
CA PRO A 49 67.93 -53.61 -38.05
C PRO A 49 66.46 -53.70 -38.48
N THR A 50 65.83 -54.85 -38.24
CA THR A 50 64.35 -54.92 -38.29
C THR A 50 63.79 -54.55 -36.99
N VAL A 51 63.01 -53.48 -36.94
CA VAL A 51 62.45 -52.91 -35.66
C VAL A 51 60.95 -53.05 -35.65
N THR A 52 60.41 -53.53 -34.48
CA THR A 52 58.95 -53.54 -34.24
C THR A 52 58.62 -52.63 -33.11
N VAL A 53 57.45 -51.94 -33.24
CA VAL A 53 56.83 -51.12 -32.22
C VAL A 53 55.55 -51.82 -31.80
N ASP A 54 55.44 -52.23 -30.51
CA ASP A 54 54.32 -53.03 -29.97
C ASP A 54 53.94 -54.20 -30.93
N GLY A 55 54.99 -54.89 -31.48
CA GLY A 55 54.84 -56.03 -32.36
C GLY A 55 54.46 -55.75 -33.79
N ASN A 56 54.47 -54.50 -34.24
CA ASN A 56 54.23 -54.10 -35.61
C ASN A 56 55.49 -53.56 -36.24
N ASP A 57 55.74 -53.95 -37.51
CA ASP A 57 56.99 -53.63 -38.26
C ASP A 57 57.10 -52.11 -38.53
N GLY A 58 58.25 -51.56 -38.17
CA GLY A 58 58.66 -50.21 -38.59
C GLY A 58 59.22 -50.17 -39.97
N ASN A 59 59.31 -49.00 -40.58
CA ASN A 59 60.00 -48.77 -41.83
C ASN A 59 61.42 -48.25 -41.58
N GLU A 60 62.39 -49.11 -41.77
CA GLU A 60 63.80 -48.82 -41.56
C GLU A 60 64.33 -47.95 -42.67
N THR A 61 65.17 -46.95 -42.36
CA THR A 61 65.92 -46.14 -43.29
C THR A 61 67.39 -46.16 -42.92
N ASP A 62 68.21 -46.52 -43.82
CA ASP A 62 69.66 -46.54 -43.63
C ASP A 62 70.22 -45.10 -43.58
N SER A 63 70.79 -44.73 -42.43
CA SER A 63 71.45 -43.43 -42.23
C SER A 63 72.99 -43.58 -42.17
N GLY A 64 73.53 -44.84 -42.34
CA GLY A 64 74.90 -45.22 -42.20
C GLY A 64 75.04 -46.56 -41.49
N SER A 65 76.26 -47.16 -41.40
CA SER A 65 76.47 -48.48 -40.81
C SER A 65 76.35 -48.53 -39.28
N GLU A 66 76.36 -47.36 -38.65
CA GLU A 66 76.27 -47.22 -37.14
C GLU A 66 75.04 -46.48 -36.65
N GLN A 67 74.26 -45.86 -37.57
CA GLN A 67 73.10 -45.03 -37.20
C GLN A 67 71.94 -45.36 -38.14
N PHE A 68 70.76 -45.59 -37.52
CA PHE A 68 69.55 -45.92 -38.26
C PHE A 68 68.38 -45.07 -37.76
N GLU A 69 67.53 -44.66 -38.70
CA GLU A 69 66.20 -44.03 -38.39
C GLU A 69 65.12 -44.98 -38.87
N ILE A 70 64.22 -45.26 -37.99
CA ILE A 70 63.05 -46.09 -38.23
C ILE A 70 61.81 -45.23 -38.06
N SER A 71 60.94 -45.23 -39.03
CA SER A 71 59.64 -44.55 -38.95
C SER A 71 58.55 -45.59 -38.73
N TYR A 72 57.65 -45.29 -37.78
CA TYR A 72 56.49 -46.10 -37.58
C TYR A 72 55.25 -45.21 -37.50
N THR A 73 54.21 -45.51 -38.29
CA THR A 73 52.94 -44.76 -38.28
C THR A 73 51.97 -45.48 -37.36
N MET A 74 51.50 -44.80 -36.34
CA MET A 74 50.51 -45.33 -35.39
C MET A 74 49.22 -45.74 -36.10
N ALA A 75 48.93 -47.04 -36.14
CA ALA A 75 47.86 -47.62 -36.97
C ALA A 75 46.47 -47.55 -36.31
N GLY A 76 46.42 -47.35 -34.98
CA GLY A 76 45.15 -47.34 -34.23
C GLY A 76 44.82 -48.70 -33.60
N THR A 77 45.71 -49.66 -33.72
CA THR A 77 45.55 -51.00 -33.12
C THR A 77 46.45 -51.22 -31.92
N GLU A 78 47.40 -50.34 -31.71
CA GLU A 78 48.37 -50.38 -30.61
C GLU A 78 47.69 -50.15 -29.28
N PRO A 79 48.19 -50.74 -28.19
CA PRO A 79 47.70 -50.47 -26.86
C PRO A 79 47.91 -48.98 -26.50
N GLU A 80 46.93 -48.39 -25.85
CA GLU A 80 47.10 -47.05 -25.29
C GLU A 80 48.03 -47.03 -24.07
N GLY A 81 48.72 -45.92 -23.89
CA GLY A 81 49.65 -45.70 -22.81
C GLY A 81 51.07 -45.49 -23.30
N GLN A 82 52.03 -45.69 -22.41
CA GLN A 82 53.44 -45.60 -22.78
C GLN A 82 53.78 -46.72 -23.76
N ILE A 83 54.44 -46.39 -24.87
CA ILE A 83 54.96 -47.36 -25.81
C ILE A 83 56.14 -48.04 -25.14
N ASN A 84 55.97 -49.32 -24.76
CA ASN A 84 56.93 -50.05 -23.95
C ASN A 84 57.62 -51.21 -24.69
N SER A 85 57.10 -51.63 -25.84
CA SER A 85 57.66 -52.75 -26.59
C SER A 85 58.29 -52.21 -27.86
N LEU A 86 59.59 -51.98 -27.80
CA LEU A 86 60.47 -51.74 -28.92
C LEU A 86 61.40 -52.89 -29.01
N GLU A 87 61.30 -53.67 -30.08
CA GLU A 87 62.18 -54.84 -30.35
C GLU A 87 62.92 -54.61 -31.64
N ALA A 88 64.20 -54.93 -31.64
CA ALA A 88 65.00 -54.90 -32.86
C ALA A 88 65.74 -56.24 -33.05
N THR A 89 65.68 -56.79 -34.27
CA THR A 89 66.53 -57.89 -34.72
C THR A 89 67.71 -57.29 -35.49
N ILE A 90 68.89 -57.61 -35.03
CA ILE A 90 70.16 -57.02 -35.50
C ILE A 90 71.06 -58.11 -36.01
N SER A 91 71.87 -57.85 -37.03
CA SER A 91 73.01 -58.68 -37.42
C SER A 91 74.18 -57.80 -37.78
N ASP A 92 75.37 -58.19 -37.38
CA ASP A 92 76.60 -57.52 -37.81
C ASP A 92 77.01 -57.97 -39.28
N TYR A 93 78.05 -57.37 -39.84
CA TYR A 93 78.51 -57.71 -41.13
C TYR A 93 79.22 -59.07 -41.18
N LEU A 94 79.55 -59.70 -40.09
CA LEU A 94 80.13 -61.06 -39.92
C LEU A 94 79.06 -62.12 -39.91
N GLY A 95 77.76 -61.73 -39.70
CA GLY A 95 76.62 -62.63 -39.62
C GLY A 95 76.29 -63.09 -38.24
N ASN A 96 76.77 -62.42 -37.20
CA ASN A 96 76.32 -62.70 -35.79
C ASN A 96 74.98 -62.02 -35.59
N ASP A 97 74.07 -62.72 -35.01
CA ASP A 97 72.69 -62.17 -34.72
C ASP A 97 72.60 -61.63 -33.29
N GLY A 98 71.96 -60.49 -33.17
CA GLY A 98 71.61 -59.87 -31.91
C GLY A 98 70.10 -59.53 -31.83
N ALA A 99 69.61 -59.33 -30.69
CA ALA A 99 68.20 -58.89 -30.49
C ALA A 99 68.11 -57.87 -29.36
N TYR A 100 67.68 -56.69 -29.70
CA TYR A 100 67.34 -55.69 -28.67
C TYR A 100 65.86 -55.86 -28.25
N GLY A 101 65.63 -56.16 -27.06
CA GLY A 101 64.29 -56.20 -26.43
C GLY A 101 64.28 -55.28 -25.24
N GLY A 102 64.06 -54.01 -25.45
CA GLY A 102 64.10 -53.00 -24.40
C GLY A 102 62.82 -52.24 -24.24
N GLY A 103 62.25 -52.39 -23.11
CA GLY A 103 61.50 -51.26 -22.56
C GLY A 103 62.51 -50.17 -22.20
N SER A 104 62.52 -49.08 -22.91
CA SER A 104 63.13 -47.77 -22.67
C SER A 104 64.20 -47.64 -21.53
N THR A 105 65.35 -48.27 -21.64
CA THR A 105 66.38 -48.13 -20.60
C THR A 105 67.82 -47.97 -21.15
N GLY A 106 68.00 -47.59 -22.39
CA GLY A 106 69.30 -47.10 -22.90
C GLY A 106 69.29 -45.58 -22.88
N GLY A 107 70.23 -44.93 -22.21
CA GLY A 107 70.29 -43.49 -21.98
C GLY A 107 69.91 -42.60 -23.15
N GLY A 108 68.73 -42.12 -23.18
CA GLY A 108 68.22 -41.15 -24.14
C GLY A 108 66.80 -41.39 -24.67
N ALA A 109 66.15 -42.52 -24.37
CA ALA A 109 64.80 -42.80 -24.84
C ALA A 109 63.77 -41.81 -24.25
N THR A 110 63.20 -40.98 -25.08
CA THR A 110 62.02 -40.19 -24.75
C THR A 110 60.83 -41.15 -24.70
N ASN A 111 60.14 -41.19 -23.56
CA ASN A 111 58.90 -41.95 -23.41
C ASN A 111 57.83 -41.32 -24.27
N VAL A 112 57.32 -42.02 -25.28
CA VAL A 112 56.14 -41.59 -26.05
C VAL A 112 54.93 -42.31 -25.52
N TYR A 113 53.89 -41.56 -25.25
CA TYR A 113 52.60 -42.06 -24.81
C TYR A 113 51.60 -42.00 -25.96
N TYR A 114 51.04 -43.15 -26.29
CA TYR A 114 50.03 -43.28 -27.31
C TYR A 114 48.63 -43.13 -26.72
N ASP A 115 47.84 -42.24 -27.33
CA ASP A 115 46.46 -42.00 -26.92
C ASP A 115 45.59 -41.89 -28.19
N ARG A 116 44.56 -42.73 -28.28
CA ARG A 116 43.57 -42.75 -29.38
C ARG A 116 42.17 -42.52 -28.88
N THR A 117 41.99 -42.42 -27.54
CA THR A 117 40.69 -42.15 -26.93
C THR A 117 40.26 -40.73 -27.20
N LEU A 118 39.06 -40.54 -27.77
CA LEU A 118 38.52 -39.21 -28.02
C LEU A 118 38.02 -38.62 -26.71
N PRO A 119 38.40 -37.42 -26.37
CA PRO A 119 37.86 -36.76 -25.19
C PRO A 119 36.35 -36.54 -25.32
N ILE A 120 35.61 -36.66 -24.18
CA ILE A 120 34.21 -36.37 -24.11
C ILE A 120 33.92 -35.31 -23.05
N LEU A 121 32.85 -34.51 -23.22
CA LEU A 121 32.37 -33.62 -22.18
C LEU A 121 31.30 -34.34 -21.36
N ASN A 122 31.66 -34.72 -20.10
CA ASN A 122 30.79 -35.42 -19.20
C ASN A 122 29.63 -34.54 -18.72
N GLN A 123 29.89 -33.25 -18.58
CA GLN A 123 28.90 -32.26 -18.16
C GLN A 123 29.06 -31.03 -19.04
N VAL A 124 27.90 -30.56 -19.55
CA VAL A 124 27.77 -29.28 -20.24
C VAL A 124 26.48 -28.63 -19.74
N THR A 125 26.59 -27.44 -19.19
CA THR A 125 25.46 -26.65 -18.72
C THR A 125 25.53 -25.24 -19.26
N ILE A 126 24.36 -24.59 -19.43
CA ILE A 126 24.28 -23.20 -19.84
C ILE A 126 23.50 -22.39 -18.81
N ILE A 127 23.97 -21.20 -18.51
CA ILE A 127 23.38 -20.32 -17.51
C ILE A 127 23.65 -18.86 -17.86
N SER A 128 22.70 -17.98 -17.49
CA SER A 128 22.88 -16.53 -17.55
C SER A 128 23.20 -15.96 -16.17
N ASN A 129 23.90 -14.84 -16.13
CA ASN A 129 24.09 -14.04 -14.92
C ASN A 129 22.89 -13.13 -14.60
N ASN A 130 21.82 -13.20 -15.40
CA ASN A 130 20.56 -12.52 -15.12
C ASN A 130 19.96 -13.01 -13.81
N GLU A 131 19.13 -12.17 -13.15
CA GLU A 131 18.37 -12.57 -11.96
C GLU A 131 17.55 -13.85 -12.20
N ASN A 132 16.99 -13.97 -13.41
CA ASN A 132 16.40 -15.21 -13.89
C ASN A 132 17.40 -15.93 -14.82
N THR A 133 18.11 -16.90 -14.27
CA THR A 133 19.24 -17.57 -14.95
C THR A 133 18.91 -18.30 -16.26
N GLN A 134 17.63 -18.48 -16.57
CA GLN A 134 17.16 -19.04 -17.85
C GLN A 134 16.91 -17.96 -18.93
N TRP A 135 17.10 -16.69 -18.58
CA TRP A 135 16.90 -15.56 -19.46
C TRP A 135 18.14 -14.67 -19.50
N ALA A 136 18.32 -14.00 -20.59
CA ALA A 136 19.35 -12.98 -20.75
C ALA A 136 18.79 -11.79 -21.51
N LYS A 137 19.24 -10.60 -21.18
CA LYS A 137 19.00 -9.35 -21.91
C LYS A 137 20.31 -8.73 -22.33
N VAL A 138 20.26 -7.61 -23.03
CA VAL A 138 21.45 -6.85 -23.42
C VAL A 138 22.30 -6.51 -22.20
N GLY A 139 23.59 -6.84 -22.31
CA GLY A 139 24.58 -6.65 -21.24
C GLY A 139 24.77 -7.85 -20.33
N ASP A 140 23.86 -8.83 -20.34
CA ASP A 140 24.01 -10.06 -19.56
C ASP A 140 25.08 -10.97 -20.17
N ILE A 141 25.69 -11.79 -19.31
CA ILE A 141 26.69 -12.78 -19.69
C ILE A 141 26.06 -14.16 -19.63
N VAL A 142 26.16 -14.91 -20.73
CA VAL A 142 25.80 -16.32 -20.75
C VAL A 142 27.07 -17.15 -20.71
N ALA A 143 27.11 -18.07 -19.76
CA ALA A 143 28.24 -18.99 -19.57
C ALA A 143 27.84 -20.43 -19.88
N ILE A 144 28.72 -21.13 -20.60
CA ILE A 144 28.67 -22.56 -20.80
C ILE A 144 29.77 -23.19 -19.93
N ASN A 145 29.38 -23.98 -18.94
CA ASN A 145 30.30 -24.67 -18.06
C ASN A 145 30.45 -26.12 -18.53
N SER A 146 31.70 -26.56 -18.69
CA SER A 146 32.05 -27.86 -19.24
C SER A 146 33.02 -28.61 -18.32
N ASN A 147 32.80 -29.92 -18.19
CA ASN A 147 33.72 -30.85 -17.49
C ASN A 147 34.00 -32.01 -18.43
N ALA A 148 35.30 -32.25 -18.73
CA ALA A 148 35.75 -33.26 -19.66
C ALA A 148 36.17 -34.55 -18.96
N SER A 149 36.26 -35.64 -19.72
CA SER A 149 36.77 -36.96 -19.27
C SER A 149 38.27 -36.95 -18.96
N GLU A 150 39.00 -36.02 -19.59
CA GLU A 150 40.45 -35.94 -19.54
C GLU A 150 40.95 -34.50 -19.77
N VAL A 151 42.24 -34.29 -19.79
CA VAL A 151 42.89 -32.99 -20.00
C VAL A 151 42.60 -32.48 -21.43
N ILE A 152 42.01 -31.31 -21.53
CA ILE A 152 41.73 -30.68 -22.82
C ILE A 152 42.79 -29.63 -23.13
N LEU A 153 43.45 -29.81 -24.26
CA LEU A 153 44.49 -28.90 -24.72
C LEU A 153 43.94 -27.73 -25.52
N THR A 154 43.17 -28.04 -26.58
CA THR A 154 42.55 -27.00 -27.40
C THR A 154 41.05 -26.98 -27.23
N LYS A 155 40.49 -25.79 -27.16
CA LYS A 155 39.05 -25.60 -27.06
C LYS A 155 38.65 -24.29 -27.71
N SER A 156 37.50 -24.31 -28.36
CA SER A 156 36.83 -23.13 -28.90
C SER A 156 35.34 -23.27 -28.69
N SER A 157 34.64 -22.17 -28.44
CA SER A 157 33.20 -22.19 -28.29
C SER A 157 32.60 -21.01 -29.06
N THR A 158 31.42 -21.25 -29.60
CA THR A 158 30.56 -20.18 -30.10
C THR A 158 29.29 -20.17 -29.28
N ILE A 159 28.78 -18.97 -28.96
CA ILE A 159 27.52 -18.74 -28.28
C ILE A 159 26.71 -17.78 -29.14
N GLN A 160 25.55 -18.20 -29.60
CA GLN A 160 24.69 -17.48 -30.57
C GLN A 160 25.48 -17.08 -31.86
N GLY A 161 26.43 -17.94 -32.29
CA GLY A 161 27.29 -17.69 -33.44
C GLY A 161 28.48 -16.74 -33.19
N GLN A 162 28.62 -16.21 -31.99
CA GLN A 162 29.71 -15.33 -31.56
C GLN A 162 30.78 -16.12 -30.79
N LEU A 163 32.06 -15.71 -30.88
CA LEU A 163 33.13 -16.37 -30.14
C LEU A 163 32.96 -16.17 -28.61
N GLY A 164 32.92 -17.29 -27.90
CA GLY A 164 32.96 -17.29 -26.45
C GLY A 164 34.38 -17.06 -25.92
N ILE A 165 34.49 -16.31 -24.84
CA ILE A 165 35.75 -16.16 -24.07
C ILE A 165 35.92 -17.39 -23.20
N ILE A 166 36.99 -18.16 -23.42
CA ILE A 166 37.27 -19.38 -22.68
C ILE A 166 38.15 -19.07 -21.47
N THR A 167 37.74 -19.60 -20.31
CA THR A 167 38.52 -19.56 -19.08
C THR A 167 38.66 -20.97 -18.51
N ASP A 168 39.91 -21.41 -18.28
CA ASP A 168 40.20 -22.68 -17.65
C ASP A 168 39.99 -22.57 -16.13
N ILE A 169 39.19 -23.48 -15.59
CA ILE A 169 38.96 -23.62 -14.16
C ILE A 169 39.93 -24.64 -13.60
N SER A 170 40.13 -25.74 -14.33
CA SER A 170 41.12 -26.81 -14.05
C SER A 170 41.61 -27.40 -15.37
N THR A 171 42.37 -28.51 -15.31
CA THR A 171 42.81 -29.23 -16.51
C THR A 171 41.68 -29.91 -17.27
N THR A 172 40.58 -30.20 -16.61
CA THR A 172 39.39 -30.86 -17.17
C THR A 172 38.14 -29.99 -17.18
N GLU A 173 38.17 -28.83 -16.49
CA GLU A 173 37.03 -27.95 -16.38
C GLU A 173 37.32 -26.59 -16.99
N PHE A 174 36.40 -26.10 -17.81
CA PHE A 174 36.47 -24.77 -18.41
C PHE A 174 35.08 -24.19 -18.62
N ASN A 175 34.98 -22.87 -18.65
CA ASN A 175 33.79 -22.17 -19.10
C ASN A 175 34.05 -21.39 -20.40
N ALA A 176 32.96 -21.14 -21.12
CA ALA A 176 32.95 -20.22 -22.29
C ALA A 176 31.87 -19.18 -22.02
N GLU A 177 32.22 -17.91 -22.08
CA GLU A 177 31.35 -16.79 -21.75
C GLU A 177 31.17 -15.86 -22.95
N TYR A 178 29.94 -15.34 -23.11
CA TYR A 178 29.63 -14.30 -24.07
C TYR A 178 28.69 -13.26 -23.43
N GLN A 179 29.05 -11.98 -23.58
CA GLN A 179 28.18 -10.87 -23.17
C GLN A 179 27.30 -10.47 -24.36
N PHE A 180 25.97 -10.56 -24.17
CA PHE A 180 25.00 -10.26 -25.20
C PHE A 180 24.92 -8.77 -25.52
N LEU A 181 24.86 -8.48 -26.83
CA LEU A 181 24.77 -7.14 -27.39
C LEU A 181 23.39 -6.88 -28.01
N ASP A 182 23.06 -5.63 -28.23
CA ASP A 182 21.81 -5.21 -28.87
C ASP A 182 21.69 -5.67 -30.34
N THR A 183 22.81 -6.10 -30.97
CA THR A 183 22.84 -6.62 -32.33
C THR A 183 22.61 -8.12 -32.44
N ASP A 184 22.58 -8.84 -31.31
CA ASP A 184 22.45 -10.30 -31.33
C ASP A 184 20.99 -10.72 -31.62
N PHE A 185 20.81 -11.91 -32.13
CA PHE A 185 19.49 -12.46 -32.45
C PHE A 185 18.80 -12.96 -31.20
N GLU A 186 17.53 -12.61 -31.03
CA GLU A 186 16.69 -13.08 -29.95
C GLU A 186 16.29 -14.56 -30.11
N GLY A 187 15.98 -15.19 -28.99
CA GLY A 187 15.48 -16.54 -28.92
C GLY A 187 16.34 -17.47 -28.08
N LEU A 188 16.12 -18.77 -28.26
CA LEU A 188 16.88 -19.82 -27.57
C LEU A 188 18.35 -19.71 -27.94
N VAL A 189 19.21 -19.56 -26.94
CA VAL A 189 20.65 -19.42 -27.11
C VAL A 189 21.24 -20.74 -27.62
N SER A 190 21.79 -20.73 -28.81
CA SER A 190 22.54 -21.84 -29.40
C SER A 190 24.02 -21.73 -29.04
N PHE A 191 24.72 -22.85 -28.99
CA PHE A 191 26.16 -22.90 -28.79
C PHE A 191 26.80 -24.10 -29.47
N SER A 192 28.10 -24.03 -29.60
CA SER A 192 28.95 -25.11 -30.10
C SER A 192 30.27 -25.08 -29.34
N ILE A 193 30.79 -26.25 -28.99
CA ILE A 193 32.08 -26.46 -28.34
C ILE A 193 32.88 -27.47 -29.20
N ALA A 194 34.02 -27.03 -29.73
CA ALA A 194 35.00 -27.91 -30.32
C ALA A 194 36.24 -28.01 -29.41
N PHE A 195 36.79 -29.19 -29.25
CA PHE A 195 37.85 -29.44 -28.27
C PHE A 195 38.73 -30.63 -28.69
N SER A 196 39.96 -30.65 -28.21
CA SER A 196 40.87 -31.80 -28.35
C SER A 196 41.63 -32.04 -27.04
N ASP A 197 42.04 -33.30 -26.84
CA ASP A 197 42.93 -33.69 -25.77
C ASP A 197 44.39 -33.25 -25.99
N SER A 198 45.27 -33.65 -25.10
CA SER A 198 46.70 -33.36 -25.12
C SER A 198 47.43 -34.04 -26.29
N ALA A 199 46.95 -35.19 -26.75
CA ALA A 199 47.51 -35.89 -27.91
C ALA A 199 46.96 -35.33 -29.25
N GLY A 200 45.97 -34.45 -29.19
CA GLY A 200 45.34 -33.83 -30.36
C GLY A 200 44.22 -34.67 -30.96
N ASN A 201 43.64 -35.64 -30.26
CA ASN A 201 42.40 -36.28 -30.67
C ASN A 201 41.25 -35.29 -30.51
N TYR A 202 40.44 -35.12 -31.53
CA TYR A 202 39.29 -34.21 -31.51
C TYR A 202 38.08 -34.91 -30.90
N GLY A 203 37.52 -34.33 -29.86
CA GLY A 203 36.20 -34.72 -29.34
C GLY A 203 35.10 -34.43 -30.35
N ILE A 204 33.96 -35.11 -30.19
CA ILE A 204 32.77 -34.80 -31.00
C ILE A 204 32.24 -33.43 -30.57
N GLU A 205 32.00 -32.54 -31.53
CA GLU A 205 31.45 -31.20 -31.26
C GLU A 205 30.15 -31.28 -30.48
N VAL A 206 30.05 -30.49 -29.40
CA VAL A 206 28.90 -30.49 -28.49
C VAL A 206 28.09 -29.20 -28.65
N SER A 207 26.79 -29.34 -28.92
CA SER A 207 25.83 -28.24 -29.07
C SER A 207 24.61 -28.35 -28.20
N ASN A 208 24.59 -29.34 -27.27
CA ASN A 208 23.51 -29.57 -26.36
C ASN A 208 24.02 -29.71 -24.93
N THR A 209 23.24 -29.28 -23.97
CA THR A 209 23.53 -29.45 -22.53
C THR A 209 23.22 -30.87 -22.08
N THR A 210 23.98 -31.35 -21.11
CA THR A 210 23.76 -32.69 -20.51
C THR A 210 22.65 -32.74 -19.50
N ASN A 211 22.25 -31.60 -18.95
CA ASN A 211 21.22 -31.45 -17.91
C ASN A 211 19.92 -30.78 -18.40
N SER A 212 19.76 -30.62 -19.70
CA SER A 212 18.63 -29.91 -20.32
C SER A 212 18.49 -28.45 -19.88
N SER A 213 19.56 -27.82 -19.39
CA SER A 213 19.54 -26.36 -19.13
C SER A 213 19.48 -25.59 -20.45
N TRP A 214 18.87 -24.43 -20.42
CA TRP A 214 18.69 -23.55 -21.56
C TRP A 214 18.67 -22.09 -21.12
N VAL A 215 18.97 -21.17 -22.03
CA VAL A 215 18.84 -19.72 -21.85
C VAL A 215 18.13 -19.15 -23.06
N VAL A 216 17.22 -18.20 -22.85
CA VAL A 216 16.62 -17.40 -23.93
C VAL A 216 17.15 -15.99 -23.83
N PHE A 217 17.65 -15.46 -24.91
CA PHE A 217 18.00 -14.06 -25.04
C PHE A 217 16.82 -13.27 -25.59
N ASP A 218 16.47 -12.19 -24.91
CA ASP A 218 15.43 -11.25 -25.32
C ASP A 218 15.87 -9.83 -24.97
N ARG A 219 15.93 -8.97 -25.96
CA ARG A 219 16.30 -7.55 -25.84
C ARG A 219 15.14 -6.61 -26.03
N THR A 220 13.99 -7.16 -26.46
CA THR A 220 12.81 -6.37 -26.78
C THR A 220 12.06 -6.01 -25.51
N ALA A 221 12.01 -4.71 -25.18
CA ALA A 221 11.20 -4.24 -24.07
C ALA A 221 9.70 -4.50 -24.31
N PRO A 222 8.88 -4.57 -23.24
CA PRO A 222 7.44 -4.66 -23.37
C PRO A 222 6.85 -3.60 -24.31
N ALA A 223 5.73 -3.94 -24.98
CA ALA A 223 5.08 -3.03 -25.90
C ALA A 223 4.63 -1.72 -25.22
N ASP A 224 4.43 -0.66 -26.01
CA ASP A 224 3.92 0.62 -25.52
C ASP A 224 2.56 0.43 -24.83
N PHE A 225 2.40 1.03 -23.65
CA PHE A 225 1.17 1.02 -22.88
C PHE A 225 0.98 2.36 -22.14
N ASN A 226 -0.22 2.59 -21.63
CA ASN A 226 -0.53 3.74 -20.79
C ASN A 226 -0.86 3.27 -19.38
N THR A 227 -0.45 4.02 -18.38
CA THR A 227 -1.02 3.89 -17.05
C THR A 227 -2.48 4.30 -17.12
N GLY A 228 -3.39 3.43 -16.71
CA GLY A 228 -4.82 3.65 -16.77
C GLY A 228 -5.33 4.64 -15.72
N SER A 229 -6.56 4.41 -15.24
CA SER A 229 -7.17 5.24 -14.21
C SER A 229 -6.56 4.99 -12.84
N VAL A 230 -6.58 6.04 -12.03
CA VAL A 230 -6.18 6.01 -10.62
C VAL A 230 -7.40 6.36 -9.77
N ILE A 231 -7.72 5.51 -8.80
CA ILE A 231 -8.91 5.67 -7.98
C ILE A 231 -8.49 5.50 -6.51
N SER A 232 -8.85 6.46 -5.66
CA SER A 232 -8.73 6.31 -4.21
C SER A 232 -9.68 5.21 -3.71
N THR A 233 -9.30 4.48 -2.69
CA THR A 233 -10.06 3.35 -2.14
C THR A 233 -10.23 3.48 -0.63
N GLY A 234 -11.31 2.90 -0.12
CA GLY A 234 -11.68 3.01 1.29
C GLY A 234 -12.37 4.33 1.63
N GLY A 235 -13.08 4.36 2.76
CA GLY A 235 -13.77 5.55 3.25
C GLY A 235 -14.71 6.22 2.25
N ASN A 236 -14.75 7.54 2.29
CA ASN A 236 -15.57 8.37 1.42
C ASN A 236 -14.82 8.64 0.11
N GLN A 237 -15.13 7.87 -0.92
CA GLN A 237 -14.47 8.03 -2.22
C GLN A 237 -15.03 9.21 -3.00
N VAL A 238 -14.17 10.17 -3.32
CA VAL A 238 -14.47 11.30 -4.20
C VAL A 238 -13.54 11.25 -5.40
N THR A 239 -14.10 11.44 -6.60
CA THR A 239 -13.33 11.35 -7.86
C THR A 239 -12.18 12.36 -7.84
N ASP A 240 -10.98 11.88 -8.20
CA ASP A 240 -9.75 12.68 -8.30
C ASP A 240 -9.28 13.32 -6.97
N ILE A 241 -9.77 12.83 -5.85
CA ILE A 241 -9.40 13.30 -4.51
C ILE A 241 -8.75 12.16 -3.71
N TRP A 242 -7.75 12.53 -2.93
CA TRP A 242 -7.24 11.79 -1.78
C TRP A 242 -7.65 12.55 -0.52
N ASN A 243 -8.47 11.91 0.33
CA ASN A 243 -8.96 12.52 1.56
C ASN A 243 -8.59 11.69 2.81
N SER A 244 -8.80 12.25 3.97
CA SER A 244 -8.42 11.66 5.29
C SER A 244 -9.06 10.30 5.59
N THR A 245 -10.06 9.87 4.82
CA THR A 245 -10.74 8.58 5.02
C THR A 245 -10.25 7.49 4.07
N ASN A 246 -9.47 7.84 3.05
CA ASN A 246 -8.99 6.89 2.07
C ASN A 246 -7.93 5.96 2.67
N THR A 247 -7.97 4.68 2.32
CA THR A 247 -7.05 3.65 2.83
C THR A 247 -6.11 3.09 1.77
N GLY A 248 -6.16 3.64 0.56
CA GLY A 248 -5.29 3.23 -0.52
C GLY A 248 -5.67 3.78 -1.89
N VAL A 249 -4.91 3.37 -2.89
CA VAL A 249 -5.10 3.75 -4.29
C VAL A 249 -5.03 2.50 -5.16
N ASN A 250 -5.94 2.37 -6.11
CA ASN A 250 -5.87 1.41 -7.19
C ASN A 250 -5.43 2.10 -8.47
N ILE A 251 -4.34 1.58 -9.08
CA ILE A 251 -3.85 2.02 -10.38
C ILE A 251 -4.16 0.91 -11.39
N SER A 252 -4.94 1.20 -12.42
CA SER A 252 -5.23 0.27 -13.50
C SER A 252 -4.08 0.28 -14.51
N VAL A 253 -3.62 -0.91 -14.94
CA VAL A 253 -2.58 -1.09 -15.95
C VAL A 253 -3.06 -2.10 -16.98
N PRO A 254 -3.36 -1.69 -18.22
CA PRO A 254 -3.78 -2.60 -19.26
C PRO A 254 -2.62 -3.48 -19.71
N ILE A 255 -2.81 -4.80 -19.67
CA ILE A 255 -1.83 -5.79 -20.09
C ILE A 255 -2.17 -6.26 -21.51
N VAL A 256 -1.42 -5.78 -22.50
CA VAL A 256 -1.70 -6.11 -23.91
C VAL A 256 -1.27 -7.54 -24.26
N ASN A 257 -2.06 -8.22 -25.09
CA ASN A 257 -1.84 -9.62 -25.51
C ASN A 257 -0.97 -9.69 -26.78
N ASN A 258 0.22 -9.13 -26.76
CA ASN A 258 1.13 -9.16 -27.92
C ASN A 258 2.57 -9.55 -27.58
N ASP A 259 2.85 -9.79 -26.32
CA ASP A 259 4.17 -10.15 -25.82
C ASP A 259 4.05 -11.21 -24.71
N THR A 260 4.56 -12.41 -24.97
CA THR A 260 4.50 -13.52 -24.01
C THR A 260 5.63 -13.46 -22.97
N THR A 261 6.66 -12.61 -23.17
CA THR A 261 7.78 -12.47 -22.23
C THR A 261 7.38 -11.72 -20.97
N ILE A 262 6.29 -10.93 -21.03
CA ILE A 262 5.73 -10.23 -19.87
C ILE A 262 5.10 -11.15 -18.82
N ILE A 263 4.71 -12.37 -19.19
CA ILE A 263 4.19 -13.37 -18.22
C ILE A 263 5.33 -13.73 -17.25
N ASN A 264 5.06 -13.65 -15.94
CA ASN A 264 6.03 -13.69 -14.84
C ASN A 264 7.01 -12.50 -14.81
N GLY A 265 6.81 -11.51 -15.66
CA GLY A 265 7.39 -10.19 -15.52
C GLY A 265 6.74 -9.43 -14.36
N LYS A 266 7.10 -8.16 -14.20
CA LYS A 266 6.70 -7.35 -13.05
C LYS A 266 6.22 -5.97 -13.50
N ILE A 267 5.42 -5.32 -12.66
CA ILE A 267 5.04 -3.92 -12.82
C ILE A 267 5.47 -3.17 -11.56
N GLN A 268 6.15 -2.04 -11.74
CA GLN A 268 6.53 -1.10 -10.69
C GLN A 268 5.69 0.16 -10.80
N GLY A 269 5.01 0.55 -9.71
CA GLY A 269 4.36 1.84 -9.59
C GLY A 269 5.37 2.96 -9.32
N TRP A 270 5.13 4.13 -9.89
CA TRP A 270 5.88 5.36 -9.65
C TRP A 270 4.91 6.50 -9.42
N ALA A 271 5.26 7.39 -8.51
CA ALA A 271 4.48 8.58 -8.24
C ALA A 271 5.37 9.81 -8.11
N LYS A 272 4.76 10.97 -8.21
CA LYS A 272 5.38 12.26 -7.87
C LYS A 272 4.32 13.25 -7.46
N ILE A 273 4.74 14.24 -6.69
CA ILE A 273 3.92 15.39 -6.32
C ILE A 273 4.46 16.64 -7.03
N GLY A 274 3.57 17.32 -7.73
CA GLY A 274 3.88 18.56 -8.44
C GLY A 274 5.09 18.43 -9.37
N MET A 275 6.15 19.20 -9.12
CA MET A 275 7.38 19.23 -9.92
C MET A 275 8.50 18.32 -9.37
N ASN A 276 8.25 17.56 -8.32
CA ASN A 276 9.23 16.65 -7.72
C ASN A 276 9.68 15.56 -8.71
N ALA A 277 10.81 14.91 -8.40
CA ALA A 277 11.27 13.75 -9.14
C ALA A 277 10.30 12.58 -8.96
N TRP A 278 10.27 11.70 -9.95
CA TRP A 278 9.55 10.43 -9.85
C TRP A 278 10.24 9.51 -8.84
N GLU A 279 9.46 8.86 -8.01
CA GLU A 279 9.92 7.85 -7.06
C GLU A 279 9.07 6.58 -7.13
N LYS A 280 9.66 5.44 -6.75
CA LYS A 280 8.97 4.15 -6.72
C LYS A 280 7.98 4.14 -5.58
N VAL A 281 6.76 3.66 -5.87
CA VAL A 281 5.70 3.47 -4.87
C VAL A 281 5.19 2.03 -4.91
N GLY A 282 4.88 1.51 -3.75
CA GLY A 282 4.45 0.12 -3.61
C GLY A 282 5.54 -0.90 -3.92
N GLY A 283 5.16 -2.18 -3.91
CA GLY A 283 6.02 -3.29 -4.29
C GLY A 283 6.01 -3.58 -5.79
N LEU A 284 6.73 -4.63 -6.17
CA LEU A 284 6.66 -5.19 -7.52
C LEU A 284 5.43 -6.11 -7.63
N PHE A 285 4.61 -5.89 -8.64
CA PHE A 285 3.43 -6.69 -8.94
C PHE A 285 3.75 -7.67 -10.07
N THR A 286 3.63 -8.97 -9.81
CA THR A 286 3.89 -10.00 -10.83
C THR A 286 2.74 -10.09 -11.83
N ILE A 287 3.06 -10.15 -13.12
CA ILE A 287 2.10 -10.39 -14.20
C ILE A 287 1.90 -11.90 -14.33
N ILE A 288 0.67 -12.36 -14.26
CA ILE A 288 0.32 -13.78 -14.48
C ILE A 288 -0.44 -13.96 -15.79
N ASP A 289 -0.54 -15.18 -16.25
CA ASP A 289 -1.21 -15.51 -17.53
C ASP A 289 -2.66 -14.96 -17.61
N GLY A 290 -3.39 -14.99 -16.49
CA GLY A 290 -4.76 -14.46 -16.41
C GLY A 290 -4.87 -12.93 -16.48
N ASP A 291 -3.76 -12.20 -16.41
CA ASP A 291 -3.76 -10.73 -16.55
C ASP A 291 -3.70 -10.30 -18.03
N ILE A 292 -3.33 -11.21 -18.93
CA ILE A 292 -3.12 -10.89 -20.34
C ILE A 292 -4.46 -10.53 -21.02
N GLY A 293 -4.50 -9.37 -21.65
CA GLY A 293 -5.69 -8.83 -22.31
C GLY A 293 -6.71 -8.19 -21.35
N ALA A 294 -6.35 -8.00 -20.10
CA ALA A 294 -7.16 -7.35 -19.07
C ALA A 294 -6.37 -6.23 -18.35
N ASP A 295 -7.06 -5.49 -17.52
CA ASP A 295 -6.44 -4.50 -16.65
C ASP A 295 -5.94 -5.16 -15.35
N LYS A 296 -4.66 -5.00 -15.07
CA LYS A 296 -4.06 -5.35 -13.77
C LYS A 296 -4.23 -4.19 -12.81
N LEU A 297 -4.77 -4.45 -11.62
CA LEU A 297 -4.84 -3.45 -10.55
C LEU A 297 -3.60 -3.54 -9.65
N LEU A 298 -2.91 -2.42 -9.53
CA LEU A 298 -1.86 -2.20 -8.53
C LEU A 298 -2.49 -1.46 -7.36
N THR A 299 -2.48 -2.07 -6.19
CA THR A 299 -3.04 -1.47 -4.98
C THR A 299 -1.91 -0.92 -4.11
N LEU A 300 -2.00 0.36 -3.79
CA LEU A 300 -1.14 1.04 -2.82
C LEU A 300 -1.93 1.23 -1.52
N THR A 301 -1.26 1.13 -0.39
CA THR A 301 -1.82 1.46 0.93
C THR A 301 -1.76 2.97 1.19
N ASP A 302 -2.52 3.45 2.18
CA ASP A 302 -2.44 4.83 2.69
C ASP A 302 -1.01 5.24 3.02
N THR A 303 -0.32 4.46 3.84
CA THR A 303 1.07 4.72 4.23
C THR A 303 2.01 4.85 3.02
N GLN A 304 1.78 4.07 1.95
CA GLN A 304 2.60 4.16 0.72
C GLN A 304 2.30 5.43 -0.06
N VAL A 305 1.07 5.90 -0.05
CA VAL A 305 0.65 7.14 -0.72
C VAL A 305 1.17 8.36 0.06
N GLU A 306 0.96 8.38 1.36
CA GLU A 306 1.36 9.49 2.24
C GLU A 306 2.88 9.62 2.40
N SER A 307 3.64 8.54 2.15
CA SER A 307 5.11 8.57 2.15
C SER A 307 5.72 9.20 0.90
N ILE A 308 4.92 9.55 -0.12
CA ILE A 308 5.43 10.20 -1.35
C ILE A 308 6.04 11.55 -0.98
N THR A 309 7.26 11.78 -1.46
CA THR A 309 8.02 12.99 -1.13
C THR A 309 7.28 14.26 -1.53
N GLY A 310 7.02 15.11 -0.53
CA GLY A 310 6.28 16.34 -0.72
C GLY A 310 4.76 16.20 -0.56
N PHE A 311 4.27 15.08 0.02
CA PHE A 311 2.86 14.92 0.34
C PHE A 311 2.38 16.05 1.27
N SER A 312 1.46 16.87 0.80
CA SER A 312 0.95 18.04 1.52
C SER A 312 -0.42 18.44 0.99
N GLU A 313 -1.19 19.06 1.84
CA GLU A 313 -2.51 19.62 1.56
C GLU A 313 -2.53 20.51 0.32
N GLY A 314 -3.50 20.30 -0.58
CA GLY A 314 -3.68 21.06 -1.83
C GLY A 314 -2.78 20.62 -2.98
N ASP A 315 -1.79 19.78 -2.73
CA ASP A 315 -0.90 19.26 -3.78
C ASP A 315 -1.55 18.15 -4.61
N THR A 316 -0.94 17.84 -5.75
CA THR A 316 -1.47 16.86 -6.70
C THR A 316 -0.51 15.70 -6.91
N ILE A 317 -0.98 14.49 -6.70
CA ILE A 317 -0.25 13.25 -6.96
C ILE A 317 -0.47 12.81 -8.41
N THR A 318 0.62 12.56 -9.13
CA THR A 318 0.61 11.99 -10.49
C THR A 318 1.28 10.63 -10.45
N PHE A 319 0.71 9.65 -11.14
CA PHE A 319 1.21 8.28 -11.20
C PHE A 319 1.68 7.90 -12.60
N LYS A 320 2.61 6.98 -12.68
CA LYS A 320 2.96 6.21 -13.86
C LYS A 320 3.37 4.80 -13.45
N THR A 321 3.47 3.90 -14.40
CA THR A 321 3.92 2.53 -14.15
C THR A 321 5.03 2.15 -15.12
N VAL A 322 5.91 1.25 -14.68
CA VAL A 322 6.95 0.65 -15.51
C VAL A 322 6.69 -0.85 -15.57
N MET A 323 6.54 -1.38 -16.76
CA MET A 323 6.42 -2.81 -17.00
C MET A 323 7.80 -3.39 -17.24
N ILE A 324 8.09 -4.53 -16.63
CA ILE A 324 9.37 -5.23 -16.66
C ILE A 324 9.06 -6.65 -17.13
N ASP A 325 9.62 -7.07 -18.23
CA ASP A 325 9.47 -8.43 -18.74
C ASP A 325 10.28 -9.46 -17.93
N ARG A 326 10.23 -10.70 -18.34
CA ARG A 326 10.89 -11.81 -17.65
C ARG A 326 12.42 -11.70 -17.62
N PRO A 327 13.12 -11.30 -18.71
CA PRO A 327 14.56 -11.02 -18.66
C PRO A 327 14.91 -9.68 -17.99
N GLY A 328 13.93 -8.82 -17.72
CA GLY A 328 14.14 -7.55 -17.05
C GLY A 328 14.35 -6.35 -18.00
N ASN A 329 13.87 -6.42 -19.26
CA ASN A 329 13.77 -5.24 -20.10
C ASN A 329 12.60 -4.39 -19.59
N GLU A 330 12.75 -3.07 -19.56
CA GLU A 330 11.81 -2.15 -18.97
C GLU A 330 11.12 -1.28 -20.01
N LYS A 331 9.82 -1.08 -19.82
CA LYS A 331 9.02 -0.12 -20.57
C LYS A 331 8.28 0.79 -19.62
N GLU A 332 8.50 2.09 -19.75
CA GLU A 332 7.75 3.11 -19.04
C GLU A 332 6.42 3.37 -19.75
N GLY A 333 5.32 3.27 -19.03
CA GLY A 333 3.98 3.67 -19.47
C GLY A 333 3.80 5.19 -19.42
N ALA A 334 2.88 5.71 -20.23
CA ALA A 334 2.47 7.11 -20.09
C ALA A 334 1.90 7.37 -18.69
N GLN A 335 1.89 8.64 -18.26
CA GLN A 335 1.29 9.04 -17.00
C GLN A 335 -0.21 8.69 -16.95
N SER A 336 -0.74 8.47 -15.74
CA SER A 336 -2.16 8.24 -15.53
C SER A 336 -3.02 9.38 -16.12
N ILE A 337 -4.21 9.02 -16.58
CA ILE A 337 -5.15 9.96 -17.21
C ILE A 337 -5.60 11.01 -16.20
N ASN A 338 -5.91 10.57 -14.99
CA ASN A 338 -6.33 11.40 -13.87
C ASN A 338 -5.23 11.49 -12.79
N ARG A 339 -5.42 12.39 -11.87
CA ARG A 339 -4.52 12.70 -10.76
C ARG A 339 -5.35 12.79 -9.50
N LEU A 340 -4.73 12.65 -8.33
CA LEU A 340 -5.40 12.84 -7.06
C LEU A 340 -4.94 14.15 -6.43
N VAL A 341 -5.89 15.02 -6.09
CA VAL A 341 -5.63 16.22 -5.29
C VAL A 341 -5.71 15.80 -3.82
N ILE A 342 -4.74 16.18 -3.03
CA ILE A 342 -4.69 15.90 -1.59
C ILE A 342 -5.55 16.94 -0.88
N ASP A 343 -6.54 16.45 -0.13
CA ASP A 343 -7.36 17.25 0.76
C ASP A 343 -7.72 16.38 1.97
N GLU A 344 -6.97 16.53 3.05
CA GLU A 344 -7.18 15.84 4.31
C GLU A 344 -7.68 16.79 5.41
N THR A 345 -7.92 18.04 5.05
CA THR A 345 -8.44 19.04 5.97
C THR A 345 -9.85 18.66 6.39
N ILE A 346 -10.06 18.50 7.70
CA ILE A 346 -11.36 18.17 8.28
C ILE A 346 -12.14 19.47 8.48
N PRO A 347 -13.34 19.62 7.89
CA PRO A 347 -14.13 20.82 8.05
C PRO A 347 -14.56 21.02 9.51
N SER A 348 -14.56 22.26 9.99
CA SER A 348 -14.97 22.61 11.33
C SER A 348 -16.03 23.69 11.39
N ILE A 349 -16.95 23.54 12.39
CA ILE A 349 -17.99 24.54 12.66
C ILE A 349 -17.34 25.70 13.43
N THR A 350 -17.30 26.89 12.81
CA THR A 350 -16.66 28.07 13.40
C THR A 350 -17.64 29.02 14.08
N TYR A 351 -18.92 28.86 13.81
CA TYR A 351 -19.98 29.70 14.38
C TYR A 351 -21.30 28.93 14.41
N VAL A 352 -21.98 28.99 15.56
CA VAL A 352 -23.37 28.57 15.75
C VAL A 352 -24.09 29.57 16.62
N SER A 353 -25.21 30.07 16.15
CA SER A 353 -26.11 30.97 16.89
C SER A 353 -27.55 30.46 16.79
N TYR A 354 -28.32 30.62 17.86
CA TYR A 354 -29.70 30.18 17.93
C TYR A 354 -30.62 31.33 18.37
N ARG A 355 -31.65 31.64 17.59
CA ARG A 355 -32.52 32.79 17.79
C ARG A 355 -33.97 32.45 17.42
N SER A 356 -34.92 33.11 18.10
CA SER A 356 -36.33 33.18 17.73
C SER A 356 -36.64 34.49 16.99
N ASP A 357 -37.72 34.48 16.23
CA ASP A 357 -38.33 35.69 15.65
C ASP A 357 -39.23 36.46 16.66
N PHE A 358 -39.38 35.96 17.90
CA PHE A 358 -40.04 36.69 18.95
C PHE A 358 -39.29 37.99 19.31
N SER A 359 -39.96 38.95 19.91
CA SER A 359 -39.36 40.27 20.25
C SER A 359 -38.14 40.15 21.17
N ASP A 360 -38.15 39.23 22.11
CA ASP A 360 -36.98 38.74 22.83
C ASP A 360 -36.53 37.46 22.15
N THR A 361 -35.45 37.53 21.41
CA THR A 361 -34.95 36.40 20.57
C THR A 361 -34.52 35.17 21.39
N THR A 362 -34.56 35.23 22.71
CA THR A 362 -34.28 34.11 23.60
C THR A 362 -35.55 33.38 24.01
N LEU A 363 -36.74 33.88 23.63
CA LEU A 363 -38.04 33.31 23.97
C LEU A 363 -38.79 32.91 22.71
N ALA A 364 -39.65 31.90 22.81
CA ALA A 364 -40.56 31.49 21.75
C ALA A 364 -41.85 30.91 22.32
N THR A 365 -42.94 31.09 21.60
CA THR A 365 -44.24 30.43 21.85
C THR A 365 -44.75 29.80 20.55
N VAL A 366 -45.89 29.15 20.56
CA VAL A 366 -46.49 28.53 19.36
C VAL A 366 -46.59 29.51 18.20
N GLY A 367 -46.09 29.10 17.05
CA GLY A 367 -46.09 29.89 15.81
C GLY A 367 -44.83 30.74 15.59
N ASN A 368 -43.95 30.86 16.61
CA ASN A 368 -42.67 31.52 16.40
C ASN A 368 -41.72 30.66 15.54
N GLU A 369 -40.93 31.27 14.71
CA GLU A 369 -39.86 30.66 13.94
C GLU A 369 -38.57 30.74 14.74
N VAL A 370 -37.98 29.59 15.03
CA VAL A 370 -36.66 29.47 15.67
C VAL A 370 -35.65 29.08 14.62
N THR A 371 -34.49 29.75 14.60
CA THR A 371 -33.47 29.60 13.57
C THR A 371 -32.11 29.36 14.16
N VAL A 372 -31.49 28.25 13.75
CA VAL A 372 -30.05 27.96 13.93
C VAL A 372 -29.29 28.51 12.75
N THR A 373 -28.29 29.35 12.99
CA THR A 373 -27.35 29.84 11.98
C THR A 373 -26.00 29.22 12.25
N LEU A 374 -25.40 28.56 11.25
CA LEU A 374 -24.08 27.96 11.38
C LEU A 374 -23.14 28.44 10.27
N LYS A 375 -21.84 28.41 10.55
CA LYS A 375 -20.77 28.67 9.61
C LYS A 375 -19.69 27.62 9.73
N ILE A 376 -19.26 27.08 8.60
CA ILE A 376 -18.14 26.12 8.47
C ILE A 376 -16.95 26.88 7.87
N ASP A 377 -15.72 26.51 8.22
CA ASP A 377 -14.48 27.17 7.77
C ASP A 377 -14.20 26.97 6.28
N GLU A 378 -14.67 25.88 5.70
CA GLU A 378 -14.49 25.53 4.31
C GLU A 378 -15.80 25.12 3.61
N THR A 379 -15.70 24.77 2.32
CA THR A 379 -16.88 24.33 1.54
C THR A 379 -17.27 22.92 1.93
N ALA A 380 -18.48 22.77 2.44
CA ALA A 380 -19.04 21.49 2.89
C ALA A 380 -20.30 21.10 2.12
N GLN A 381 -20.65 19.83 2.20
CA GLN A 381 -21.97 19.34 1.83
C GLN A 381 -23.00 19.93 2.79
N GLU A 382 -24.27 19.95 2.37
CA GLU A 382 -25.35 20.49 3.18
C GLU A 382 -25.45 19.73 4.52
N PRO A 383 -25.26 20.42 5.68
CA PRO A 383 -25.38 19.80 6.98
C PRO A 383 -26.83 19.39 7.27
N PHE A 384 -27.03 18.36 8.06
CA PHE A 384 -28.33 17.96 8.58
C PHE A 384 -28.58 18.59 9.95
N VAL A 385 -29.71 19.29 10.10
CA VAL A 385 -30.04 19.97 11.37
C VAL A 385 -31.42 19.55 11.85
N THR A 386 -31.55 19.30 13.16
CA THR A 386 -32.84 19.12 13.83
C THR A 386 -33.03 20.17 14.91
N ILE A 387 -34.26 20.63 15.10
CA ILE A 387 -34.70 21.54 16.15
C ILE A 387 -35.89 20.89 16.83
N SER A 388 -35.92 20.87 18.19
CA SER A 388 -36.96 20.15 18.95
C SER A 388 -37.12 18.68 18.53
N GLY A 389 -36.04 18.05 18.04
CA GLY A 389 -36.05 16.68 17.51
C GLY A 389 -36.69 16.52 16.13
N GLN A 390 -37.16 17.61 15.52
CA GLN A 390 -37.77 17.63 14.20
C GLN A 390 -36.76 18.03 13.12
N ASN A 391 -36.89 17.43 11.92
CA ASN A 391 -36.09 17.80 10.77
C ASN A 391 -36.43 19.22 10.33
N THR A 392 -35.42 20.02 10.02
CA THR A 392 -35.59 21.39 9.57
C THR A 392 -35.36 21.54 8.07
N GLU A 393 -35.91 22.57 7.48
CA GLU A 393 -35.48 23.05 6.17
C GLU A 393 -34.18 23.85 6.35
N ILE A 394 -33.13 23.45 5.63
CA ILE A 394 -31.84 24.13 5.66
C ILE A 394 -31.66 24.95 4.38
N SER A 395 -31.05 26.11 4.49
CA SER A 395 -30.79 27.01 3.38
C SER A 395 -29.38 27.59 3.45
N SER A 396 -28.64 27.52 2.34
CA SER A 396 -27.35 28.21 2.22
C SER A 396 -27.55 29.70 2.03
N ILE A 397 -26.89 30.50 2.84
CA ILE A 397 -26.87 31.96 2.72
C ILE A 397 -25.54 32.50 2.19
N GLY A 398 -24.69 31.59 1.62
CA GLY A 398 -23.40 31.92 1.04
C GLY A 398 -22.26 32.00 2.07
N ASN A 399 -21.02 32.06 1.56
CA ASN A 399 -19.81 32.14 2.40
C ASN A 399 -19.71 31.03 3.48
N ASN A 400 -20.08 29.80 3.10
CA ASN A 400 -20.10 28.63 3.99
C ASN A 400 -20.98 28.81 5.23
N LYS A 401 -22.08 29.56 5.07
CA LYS A 401 -23.11 29.75 6.08
C LYS A 401 -24.43 29.13 5.67
N TRP A 402 -25.12 28.58 6.64
CA TRP A 402 -26.45 27.99 6.50
C TRP A 402 -27.37 28.47 7.62
N THR A 403 -28.66 28.46 7.34
CA THR A 403 -29.73 28.63 8.32
C THR A 403 -30.64 27.43 8.30
N ALA A 404 -31.05 26.98 9.46
CA ALA A 404 -32.05 25.93 9.65
C ALA A 404 -33.16 26.47 10.53
N SER A 405 -34.41 26.42 10.09
CA SER A 405 -35.54 27.01 10.78
C SER A 405 -36.62 25.97 11.10
N TYR A 406 -37.32 26.20 12.21
CA TYR A 406 -38.46 25.42 12.66
C TYR A 406 -39.52 26.33 13.26
N ILE A 407 -40.78 26.14 12.88
CA ILE A 407 -41.92 26.87 13.48
C ILE A 407 -42.42 26.02 14.66
N MET A 408 -42.37 26.60 15.88
CA MET A 408 -42.78 25.94 17.12
C MET A 408 -44.28 25.57 17.10
N GLN A 409 -44.57 24.35 17.54
CA GLN A 409 -45.89 23.75 17.53
C GLN A 409 -46.44 23.58 18.95
N ASP A 410 -47.77 23.45 19.07
CA ASP A 410 -48.45 23.20 20.34
C ASP A 410 -48.06 21.88 21.05
N GLY A 411 -47.44 20.97 20.34
CA GLY A 411 -46.95 19.68 20.89
C GLY A 411 -45.49 19.67 21.29
N ASP A 412 -44.75 20.77 21.10
CA ASP A 412 -43.35 20.87 21.52
C ASP A 412 -43.26 21.00 23.04
N ALA A 413 -42.16 20.57 23.62
CA ALA A 413 -41.93 20.60 25.04
C ALA A 413 -41.47 21.97 25.53
N ASP A 414 -42.05 22.47 26.61
CA ASP A 414 -41.59 23.70 27.27
C ASP A 414 -40.15 23.56 27.79
N GLY A 415 -39.43 24.66 27.77
CA GLY A 415 -38.06 24.79 28.24
C GLY A 415 -37.07 25.13 27.13
N VAL A 416 -35.78 24.90 27.38
CA VAL A 416 -34.72 25.19 26.41
C VAL A 416 -34.89 24.27 25.20
N ILE A 417 -35.07 24.86 24.02
CA ILE A 417 -35.31 24.12 22.79
C ILE A 417 -34.00 23.46 22.38
N PRO A 418 -33.92 22.10 22.30
CA PRO A 418 -32.73 21.41 21.84
C PRO A 418 -32.59 21.54 20.32
N PHE A 419 -31.37 21.68 19.85
CA PHE A 419 -31.02 21.50 18.45
C PHE A 419 -29.86 20.50 18.29
N ASN A 420 -29.71 19.92 17.10
CA ASN A 420 -28.58 19.09 16.78
C ASN A 420 -28.18 19.35 15.31
N ILE A 421 -26.92 19.75 15.11
CA ILE A 421 -26.27 19.72 13.82
C ILE A 421 -25.58 18.36 13.74
N GLY A 422 -26.04 17.49 12.83
CA GLY A 422 -25.47 16.16 12.63
C GLY A 422 -24.08 16.21 11.99
N ASP A 423 -23.42 15.05 11.93
CA ASP A 423 -22.15 14.91 11.23
C ASP A 423 -22.35 15.21 9.74
N PHE A 424 -21.36 15.83 9.12
CA PHE A 424 -21.37 16.20 7.70
C PHE A 424 -20.01 15.97 7.06
N LEU A 425 -19.95 16.10 5.75
CA LEU A 425 -18.73 15.97 4.97
C LEU A 425 -18.40 17.31 4.29
N ASP A 426 -17.12 17.56 4.02
CA ASP A 426 -16.75 18.53 3.02
C ASP A 426 -17.01 18.00 1.61
N ILE A 427 -16.66 18.80 0.59
CA ILE A 427 -16.81 18.39 -0.82
C ILE A 427 -15.78 17.32 -1.23
N SER A 428 -14.70 17.19 -0.47
CA SER A 428 -13.61 16.23 -0.69
C SER A 428 -13.84 14.90 0.06
N GLY A 429 -14.90 14.84 0.90
CA GLY A 429 -15.29 13.62 1.63
C GLY A 429 -14.70 13.49 3.03
N ASN A 430 -14.04 14.53 3.57
CA ASN A 430 -13.54 14.51 4.94
C ASN A 430 -14.71 14.71 5.93
N PRO A 431 -14.83 13.86 6.96
CA PRO A 431 -15.92 13.92 7.91
C PRO A 431 -15.67 14.95 9.01
N SER A 432 -16.71 15.70 9.38
CA SER A 432 -16.74 16.57 10.54
C SER A 432 -17.73 16.06 11.57
N ASN A 433 -17.45 16.32 12.84
CA ASN A 433 -18.41 16.09 13.90
C ASN A 433 -19.44 17.23 13.97
N GLY A 434 -20.69 16.87 14.18
CA GLY A 434 -21.76 17.82 14.48
C GLY A 434 -21.65 18.44 15.86
N THR A 435 -22.63 19.26 16.24
CA THR A 435 -22.70 19.89 17.56
C THR A 435 -24.13 20.12 18.01
N THR A 436 -24.33 20.15 19.34
CA THR A 436 -25.59 20.55 19.99
C THR A 436 -25.44 21.85 20.78
N SER A 437 -24.30 22.55 20.62
CA SER A 437 -23.99 23.75 21.37
C SER A 437 -23.76 24.94 20.43
N THR A 438 -24.18 26.12 20.88
CA THR A 438 -23.89 27.39 20.21
C THR A 438 -22.49 27.89 20.57
N THR A 439 -21.89 28.69 19.69
CA THR A 439 -20.57 29.31 19.94
C THR A 439 -20.65 30.67 20.62
N ASP A 440 -21.85 31.29 20.65
CA ASP A 440 -22.13 32.61 21.23
C ASP A 440 -23.00 32.50 22.49
N GLU A 441 -23.10 31.29 23.10
CA GLU A 441 -23.91 31.01 24.28
C GLU A 441 -25.41 31.33 24.10
N SER A 442 -25.87 31.53 22.88
CA SER A 442 -27.30 31.78 22.62
C SER A 442 -28.14 30.53 22.85
N PHE A 443 -29.34 30.73 23.30
CA PHE A 443 -30.37 29.71 23.52
C PHE A 443 -31.75 30.29 23.26
N VAL A 444 -32.74 29.43 23.09
CA VAL A 444 -34.15 29.82 23.00
C VAL A 444 -34.95 28.94 23.95
N ILE A 445 -35.82 29.57 24.74
CA ILE A 445 -36.76 28.89 25.64
C ILE A 445 -38.13 28.93 24.96
N PHE A 446 -38.74 27.78 24.79
CA PHE A 446 -40.14 27.64 24.38
C PHE A 446 -41.03 27.58 25.58
N ASP A 447 -42.12 28.33 25.52
CA ASP A 447 -43.13 28.36 26.54
C ASP A 447 -44.52 28.37 25.88
N ASN A 448 -45.31 27.37 26.18
CA ASN A 448 -46.70 27.21 25.72
C ASN A 448 -47.65 26.99 26.90
N THR A 449 -47.16 27.13 28.12
CA THR A 449 -47.95 26.95 29.32
C THR A 449 -48.42 28.30 29.84
N LYS A 450 -49.75 28.47 29.98
CA LYS A 450 -50.33 29.68 30.56
C LYS A 450 -49.92 29.84 32.01
N PRO A 451 -49.68 31.10 32.48
CA PRO A 451 -49.32 31.33 33.86
C PRO A 451 -50.47 30.97 34.82
N GLU A 452 -50.12 30.40 35.96
CA GLU A 452 -51.03 30.04 37.04
C GLU A 452 -50.63 30.77 38.32
N LEU A 453 -51.62 30.94 39.22
CA LEU A 453 -51.39 31.51 40.57
C LEU A 453 -51.38 30.41 41.60
N ASP A 454 -50.24 30.16 42.26
CA ASP A 454 -50.09 29.18 43.36
C ASP A 454 -50.84 29.59 44.60
N ILE A 455 -50.88 30.90 44.88
CA ILE A 455 -51.50 31.47 46.04
C ILE A 455 -52.39 32.64 45.62
N VAL A 456 -53.66 32.59 46.07
CA VAL A 456 -54.59 33.73 46.01
C VAL A 456 -55.31 33.82 47.34
N ARG A 457 -55.17 34.96 47.98
CA ARG A 457 -55.84 35.22 49.31
C ARG A 457 -56.44 36.60 49.35
N ILE A 458 -57.70 36.70 49.79
CA ILE A 458 -58.38 37.94 49.95
C ILE A 458 -58.57 38.24 51.43
N ALA A 459 -58.40 39.49 51.86
CA ALA A 459 -58.64 39.97 53.20
C ALA A 459 -59.00 41.45 53.16
N SER A 460 -59.78 41.85 54.17
CA SER A 460 -60.04 43.24 54.50
C SER A 460 -59.07 43.74 55.58
N ASN A 461 -58.79 45.04 55.62
CA ASN A 461 -58.10 45.70 56.72
C ASN A 461 -59.02 45.94 57.96
N ASN A 462 -60.27 45.46 57.89
CA ASN A 462 -61.20 45.47 59.02
C ASN A 462 -60.68 44.59 60.20
N PRO A 463 -60.98 44.87 61.47
CA PRO A 463 -60.59 43.99 62.58
C PRO A 463 -61.01 42.53 62.40
N ASP A 464 -62.13 42.25 61.78
CA ASP A 464 -62.51 40.96 61.24
C ASP A 464 -62.24 40.98 59.74
N SER A 465 -61.14 40.37 59.36
CA SER A 465 -60.65 40.40 57.94
C SER A 465 -61.61 39.77 56.96
N THR A 466 -62.65 39.09 57.38
CA THR A 466 -63.70 38.46 56.56
C THR A 466 -64.85 39.40 56.23
N TRP A 467 -64.89 40.60 56.83
CA TRP A 467 -65.90 41.63 56.66
C TRP A 467 -65.24 42.95 56.18
N ALA A 468 -66.01 43.73 55.46
CA ALA A 468 -65.61 45.08 55.02
C ALA A 468 -66.82 46.03 55.12
N LYS A 469 -66.54 47.30 55.38
CA LYS A 469 -67.48 48.43 55.30
C LYS A 469 -66.91 49.51 54.36
N VAL A 470 -67.69 50.52 54.11
CA VAL A 470 -67.25 51.68 53.29
C VAL A 470 -65.97 52.28 53.89
N GLY A 471 -64.94 52.48 53.01
CA GLY A 471 -63.61 52.96 53.36
C GLY A 471 -62.62 51.93 53.82
N ASP A 472 -63.01 50.68 54.00
CA ASP A 472 -62.09 49.61 54.28
C ASP A 472 -61.32 49.23 52.96
N ILE A 473 -60.08 48.77 53.11
CA ILE A 473 -59.23 48.35 52.00
C ILE A 473 -59.27 46.84 51.87
N ILE A 474 -59.71 46.37 50.75
CA ILE A 474 -59.58 44.97 50.33
C ILE A 474 -58.24 44.75 49.73
N SER A 475 -57.53 43.73 50.17
CA SER A 475 -56.23 43.29 49.67
C SER A 475 -56.35 41.89 49.15
N ILE A 476 -55.89 41.67 47.91
CA ILE A 476 -55.67 40.35 47.29
C ILE A 476 -54.18 40.13 47.18
N HIS A 477 -53.65 39.18 47.93
CA HIS A 477 -52.25 38.70 47.74
C HIS A 477 -52.26 37.50 46.81
N PHE A 478 -51.43 37.57 45.75
CA PHE A 478 -51.25 36.43 44.86
C PHE A 478 -49.79 36.20 44.51
N VAL A 479 -49.45 34.94 44.28
CA VAL A 479 -48.11 34.49 43.88
C VAL A 479 -48.28 33.72 42.62
N ALA A 480 -47.51 34.10 41.58
CA ALA A 480 -47.45 33.40 40.30
C ALA A 480 -46.43 32.26 40.34
N ASN A 481 -46.62 31.26 39.49
CA ASN A 481 -45.69 30.15 39.28
C ASN A 481 -44.51 30.58 38.40
N GLU A 482 -44.59 31.76 37.76
CA GLU A 482 -43.60 32.27 36.80
C GLU A 482 -43.58 33.80 36.73
N LEU A 483 -42.63 34.36 35.98
CA LEU A 483 -42.50 35.80 35.74
C LEU A 483 -43.64 36.33 34.89
N LEU A 484 -44.28 37.40 35.36
CA LEU A 484 -45.38 38.04 34.67
C LEU A 484 -44.95 39.40 34.07
N ILE A 485 -45.38 39.66 32.83
CA ILE A 485 -45.18 40.96 32.16
C ILE A 485 -46.40 41.89 32.36
N SER A 486 -47.58 41.33 32.66
CA SER A 486 -48.81 42.11 32.89
C SER A 486 -49.69 41.42 33.90
N GLN A 487 -50.34 42.22 34.76
CA GLN A 487 -51.33 41.79 35.75
C GLN A 487 -52.48 42.78 35.79
N THR A 488 -53.70 42.25 35.75
CA THR A 488 -54.91 43.04 35.99
C THR A 488 -55.73 42.38 37.04
N SER A 489 -56.36 43.16 37.91
CA SER A 489 -57.27 42.65 38.93
C SER A 489 -58.45 43.59 39.03
N SER A 490 -59.62 42.97 39.21
CA SER A 490 -60.89 43.72 39.51
C SER A 490 -61.60 43.06 40.68
N ILE A 491 -62.35 43.89 41.40
CA ILE A 491 -63.25 43.46 42.47
C ILE A 491 -64.58 44.18 42.30
N VAL A 492 -65.69 43.46 42.44
CA VAL A 492 -67.04 43.98 42.13
C VAL A 492 -67.15 44.81 40.86
N GLY A 493 -66.37 44.44 39.85
CA GLY A 493 -66.30 45.12 38.56
C GLY A 493 -65.44 46.40 38.52
N GLN A 494 -64.74 46.73 39.60
CA GLN A 494 -63.87 47.90 39.75
C GLN A 494 -62.38 47.46 39.68
N SER A 495 -61.53 48.22 38.97
CA SER A 495 -60.12 47.94 38.90
C SER A 495 -59.41 48.14 40.24
N MET A 496 -58.53 47.21 40.54
CA MET A 496 -57.64 47.27 41.72
C MET A 496 -56.30 47.85 41.37
N SER A 497 -55.65 48.54 42.28
CA SER A 497 -54.25 48.93 42.16
C SER A 497 -53.36 47.75 42.51
N ILE A 498 -52.43 47.37 41.59
CA ILE A 498 -51.50 46.26 41.80
C ILE A 498 -50.13 46.83 42.09
N SER A 499 -49.43 46.22 43.04
CA SER A 499 -48.01 46.44 43.34
C SER A 499 -47.30 45.10 43.44
N GLU A 500 -46.12 45.00 42.88
CA GLU A 500 -45.21 43.88 43.08
C GLU A 500 -44.50 44.08 44.42
N LEU A 501 -44.51 43.05 45.28
CA LEU A 501 -43.84 43.06 46.56
C LEU A 501 -42.45 42.49 46.52
N GLU A 502 -42.32 41.39 45.82
CA GLU A 502 -41.11 40.62 45.51
C GLU A 502 -41.34 39.95 44.14
N SER A 503 -40.30 39.38 43.53
CA SER A 503 -40.49 38.59 42.30
C SER A 503 -41.63 37.59 42.44
N GLU A 504 -42.56 37.60 41.48
CA GLU A 504 -43.73 36.71 41.38
C GLU A 504 -44.78 36.89 42.52
N LYS A 505 -44.63 37.87 43.43
CA LYS A 505 -45.56 38.15 44.55
C LYS A 505 -46.20 39.53 44.41
N TYR A 506 -47.48 39.54 44.31
CA TYR A 506 -48.27 40.73 44.03
C TYR A 506 -49.31 41.02 45.11
N LEU A 507 -49.63 42.31 45.28
CA LEU A 507 -50.66 42.81 46.09
C LEU A 507 -51.61 43.69 45.31
N ALA A 508 -52.84 43.27 45.09
CA ALA A 508 -53.90 44.09 44.55
C ALA A 508 -54.77 44.72 45.69
N GLN A 509 -55.03 46.01 45.57
CA GLN A 509 -55.79 46.73 46.61
C GLN A 509 -56.91 47.58 46.02
N TYR A 510 -58.02 47.60 46.73
CA TYR A 510 -59.19 48.46 46.41
C TYR A 510 -59.84 48.97 47.70
N GLY A 511 -60.18 50.25 47.78
CA GLY A 511 -60.93 50.86 48.84
C GLY A 511 -62.42 50.79 48.54
N MET A 512 -63.18 50.15 49.44
CA MET A 512 -64.65 50.00 49.32
C MET A 512 -65.37 51.30 49.29
N LEU A 513 -66.27 51.51 48.36
CA LEU A 513 -67.05 52.73 48.16
C LEU A 513 -68.51 52.52 48.52
N GLU A 514 -69.20 53.63 48.76
CA GLU A 514 -70.64 53.65 49.02
C GLU A 514 -71.50 53.13 47.86
N THR A 515 -70.93 53.24 46.62
CA THR A 515 -71.56 52.78 45.38
C THR A 515 -71.42 51.29 45.13
N ASP A 516 -70.55 50.59 45.90
CA ASP A 516 -70.32 49.18 45.71
C ASP A 516 -71.46 48.30 46.17
N THR A 517 -71.62 47.13 45.59
CA THR A 517 -72.73 46.21 45.92
C THR A 517 -72.43 45.42 47.18
N GLU A 518 -73.34 45.35 48.09
CA GLU A 518 -73.24 44.53 49.30
C GLU A 518 -73.24 43.05 48.96
N GLY A 519 -72.58 42.26 49.84
CA GLY A 519 -72.52 40.81 49.76
C GLY A 519 -71.11 40.30 49.65
N SER A 520 -70.98 39.01 49.28
CA SER A 520 -69.68 38.36 49.05
C SER A 520 -68.96 39.06 47.87
N LEU A 521 -67.72 39.43 48.11
CA LEU A 521 -66.91 40.11 47.08
C LEU A 521 -66.39 39.14 46.01
N ASN A 522 -66.86 39.34 44.83
CA ASN A 522 -66.30 38.62 43.65
C ASN A 522 -65.13 39.41 43.07
N PHE A 523 -64.06 38.74 42.69
CA PHE A 523 -62.89 39.31 42.08
C PHE A 523 -62.53 38.54 40.79
N GLU A 524 -61.70 39.12 39.94
CA GLU A 524 -61.09 38.50 38.79
C GLU A 524 -59.65 38.99 38.68
N ILE A 525 -58.72 38.04 38.47
CA ILE A 525 -57.33 38.33 38.21
C ILE A 525 -57.03 37.72 36.85
N LEU A 526 -56.36 38.47 35.95
CA LEU A 526 -55.76 38.00 34.73
C LEU A 526 -54.28 38.37 34.77
N VAL A 527 -53.42 37.40 34.41
CA VAL A 527 -51.99 37.58 34.38
C VAL A 527 -51.45 37.13 33.04
N THR A 528 -50.38 37.75 32.58
CA THR A 528 -49.74 37.45 31.31
C THR A 528 -48.25 37.16 31.59
N ASP A 529 -47.73 36.03 31.05
CA ASP A 529 -46.33 35.63 31.14
C ASP A 529 -45.39 36.38 30.18
N SER A 530 -44.13 35.98 30.18
CA SER A 530 -43.06 36.60 29.37
C SER A 530 -43.21 36.41 27.87
N VAL A 531 -43.95 35.39 27.41
CA VAL A 531 -44.23 35.13 25.98
C VAL A 531 -45.59 35.63 25.53
N GLY A 532 -46.38 36.24 26.44
CA GLY A 532 -47.66 36.87 26.13
C GLY A 532 -48.88 35.97 26.27
N LEU A 533 -48.73 34.76 26.88
CA LEU A 533 -49.87 33.90 27.15
C LEU A 533 -50.63 34.43 28.37
N GLU A 534 -51.95 34.52 28.24
CA GLU A 534 -52.86 35.04 29.30
C GLU A 534 -53.47 33.87 30.05
N SER A 535 -53.47 33.96 31.39
CA SER A 535 -54.13 33.00 32.26
C SER A 535 -55.61 32.86 31.98
N ASN A 536 -56.23 31.79 32.40
CA ASN A 536 -57.67 31.77 32.56
C ASN A 536 -58.07 32.75 33.67
N PRO A 537 -59.29 33.38 33.58
CA PRO A 537 -59.77 34.26 34.66
C PRO A 537 -59.75 33.54 36.02
N ILE A 538 -59.04 34.11 37.00
CA ILE A 538 -58.88 33.56 38.34
C ILE A 538 -59.82 34.29 39.24
N THR A 539 -60.89 33.59 39.73
CA THR A 539 -61.99 34.13 40.49
C THR A 539 -62.15 33.52 41.85
N GLU A 540 -61.26 32.54 42.17
CA GLU A 540 -61.33 31.82 43.46
C GLU A 540 -60.02 31.97 44.24
N THR A 541 -60.10 31.95 45.55
CA THR A 541 -58.92 31.94 46.41
C THR A 541 -58.42 30.53 46.68
N SER A 542 -57.10 30.36 46.77
CA SER A 542 -56.44 29.03 46.98
C SER A 542 -56.68 28.50 48.43
N ASN A 543 -57.09 29.34 49.38
CA ASN A 543 -57.28 29.01 50.75
C ASN A 543 -58.77 29.17 51.26
N SER A 544 -59.70 29.30 50.30
CA SER A 544 -61.14 29.54 50.60
C SER A 544 -61.40 30.81 51.41
N SER A 545 -60.50 31.79 51.46
CA SER A 545 -60.74 33.08 52.05
C SER A 545 -61.78 33.85 51.23
N ASN A 546 -62.68 34.57 51.95
CA ASN A 546 -63.63 35.45 51.30
C ASN A 546 -63.87 36.71 52.21
N VAL A 547 -64.39 37.75 51.60
CA VAL A 547 -64.78 38.97 52.34
C VAL A 547 -66.18 39.31 51.95
N THR A 548 -67.00 39.67 52.94
CA THR A 548 -68.38 40.17 52.77
C THR A 548 -68.40 41.66 53.02
N PHE A 549 -68.86 42.39 52.05
CA PHE A 549 -69.06 43.84 52.20
C PHE A 549 -70.47 44.14 52.72
N ASP A 550 -70.52 44.89 53.78
CA ASP A 550 -71.76 45.35 54.38
C ASP A 550 -71.67 46.87 54.71
N LYS A 551 -72.45 47.68 54.04
CA LYS A 551 -72.53 49.11 54.26
C LYS A 551 -73.80 49.55 55.02
N THR A 552 -74.65 48.57 55.30
CA THR A 552 -75.94 48.87 55.98
C THR A 552 -75.74 48.90 57.48
N PRO A 553 -75.93 50.06 58.13
CA PRO A 553 -75.84 50.13 59.54
C PRO A 553 -76.94 49.26 60.26
N PRO A 554 -76.65 48.67 61.39
CA PRO A 554 -77.63 47.90 62.09
C PRO A 554 -78.79 48.80 62.60
N VAL A 555 -80.01 48.37 62.40
CA VAL A 555 -81.20 49.06 62.84
C VAL A 555 -81.74 48.37 64.14
N LEU A 556 -82.03 49.20 65.16
CA LEU A 556 -82.68 48.70 66.33
C LEU A 556 -84.18 48.70 66.09
N ASP A 557 -84.83 47.60 65.86
CA ASP A 557 -86.28 47.45 65.68
C ASP A 557 -87.04 47.66 66.96
N GLN A 558 -86.47 47.32 68.08
CA GLN A 558 -87.13 47.46 69.36
C GLN A 558 -86.13 47.68 70.51
N VAL A 559 -86.33 48.76 71.25
CA VAL A 559 -85.62 49.01 72.51
C VAL A 559 -86.60 48.83 73.64
N ASN A 560 -86.46 47.82 74.45
CA ASN A 560 -87.27 47.60 75.61
C ASN A 560 -86.50 48.00 76.89
N ILE A 561 -87.09 48.93 77.62
CA ILE A 561 -86.60 49.28 78.95
C ILE A 561 -87.41 48.51 79.98
N ARG A 562 -86.73 47.81 80.79
CA ARG A 562 -87.33 47.14 81.95
C ARG A 562 -86.71 47.67 83.25
N SER A 563 -87.56 48.00 84.22
CA SER A 563 -87.10 48.28 85.54
C SER A 563 -87.02 46.96 86.36
N ASN A 564 -85.99 46.79 87.15
CA ASN A 564 -85.89 45.68 88.10
C ASN A 564 -86.72 45.94 89.39
N ASN A 565 -87.58 46.97 89.40
CA ASN A 565 -88.51 47.23 90.48
C ASN A 565 -89.73 46.33 90.29
N GLU A 566 -90.24 45.76 91.40
CA GLU A 566 -91.41 44.87 91.39
C GLU A 566 -92.70 45.53 90.88
N ASN A 567 -92.67 46.87 90.66
CA ASN A 567 -93.74 47.61 89.97
C ASN A 567 -93.31 48.09 88.66
N ASN A 568 -93.65 47.36 87.64
CA ASN A 568 -93.23 47.53 86.23
C ASN A 568 -93.85 48.79 85.52
N THR A 569 -94.52 49.72 86.27
CA THR A 569 -95.24 50.85 85.67
C THR A 569 -94.80 52.23 86.17
N SER A 570 -93.68 52.36 86.89
CA SER A 570 -93.23 53.68 87.40
C SER A 570 -91.76 53.89 86.98
N ILE A 571 -91.53 54.88 86.12
CA ILE A 571 -90.22 55.48 85.83
C ILE A 571 -89.84 56.35 86.98
#